data_e6270c1dd89be63c765529d5bbf12a3a
#
_entry.id   e6270c1dd89be63c765529d5bbf12a3a
#
_cell.length_a   1.000
_cell.length_b   1.000
_cell.length_c   1.000
_cell.angle_alpha   90.00
_cell.angle_beta   90.00
_cell.angle_gamma   90.00
#
_symmetry.space_group_name_H-M   'P 1'
#
loop_
_entity.id
_entity.type
_entity.pdbx_description
1 polymer ?
#
loop_
_entity_poly.entity_id
_entity_poly.type
_entity_poly.pdbx_seq_one_letter_code
_entity_poly.pdbx_strand_id
1 'polypeptide(L)'
;MATLCFNAQCVPTRLDVGDFQMCDCIGKALQLGMSRRGFLGAGWKLAGAGIPLLVGLPASAAENEQKQAAIAHAREQAKGHDTRLVLLGTAGGPVWWPNCDREGISSALVVGESVYVVDCGNGVGKRYKQAELGRIDEVSGMAGMENLRGIFLTHLHSDHTIDYFNLFLYGWYDGLTAVKQPVQIYGPGRRGEMEPVFSIPGQATAAPPPVVNPENPTPGTVDMTNYLYQAYALDINDRLRDAHRPDLRSLMQVHDIVIPPISGFRSPNETPVPRMDPFKVYEDENVKVTATLVNHFPIWPAFAFRFDTDDGSVVFSGDTSPCDNLVRLAHGADILVHEVIDTSWVDALFPAPLGARETAFRQHLLNSHTSIDDVGKVAEAAGAKTLVLSHIAPGHAPRANLVRAQRNFSGQLIIGEDLMQIGVGRKRNS
;
A
#
# COMPACT_ATOMS: atom_id res chain seq x y z
N MET A 1 -9.72 -32.63 50.11
CA MET A 1 -8.63 -31.99 50.90
C MET A 1 -7.31 -32.35 50.30
N ALA A 2 -6.70 -31.46 49.55
CA ALA A 2 -5.28 -31.38 49.26
C ALA A 2 -5.03 -30.04 48.59
N THR A 3 -4.56 -29.11 49.37
CA THR A 3 -4.14 -27.76 48.94
C THR A 3 -2.74 -27.87 48.35
N LEU A 4 -2.57 -27.42 47.12
CA LEU A 4 -1.25 -27.24 46.53
C LEU A 4 -1.01 -25.74 46.34
N CYS A 5 -0.17 -25.20 47.24
CA CYS A 5 0.45 -23.87 47.07
C CYS A 5 1.52 -23.93 45.98
N PHE A 6 1.42 -23.09 44.95
CA PHE A 6 2.54 -22.79 44.05
C PHE A 6 3.14 -21.45 44.41
N ASN A 7 4.34 -21.50 45.04
CA ASN A 7 5.22 -20.35 45.16
C ASN A 7 5.93 -20.13 43.82
N ALA A 8 5.62 -19.04 43.16
CA ALA A 8 6.40 -18.55 42.02
C ALA A 8 7.27 -17.38 42.48
N GLN A 9 8.54 -17.63 42.70
CA GLN A 9 9.55 -16.58 42.83
C GLN A 9 9.84 -16.01 41.46
N CYS A 10 9.42 -14.77 41.22
CA CYS A 10 9.87 -14.00 40.06
C CYS A 10 11.32 -13.55 40.30
N VAL A 11 12.23 -14.08 39.51
CA VAL A 11 13.59 -13.57 39.37
C VAL A 11 13.55 -12.56 38.20
N PRO A 12 13.94 -11.30 38.38
CA PRO A 12 14.07 -10.36 37.29
C PRO A 12 15.38 -10.59 36.57
N THR A 13 15.38 -11.30 35.45
CA THR A 13 16.48 -11.27 34.52
C THR A 13 16.48 -9.91 33.79
N ARG A 14 17.48 -9.09 34.11
CA ARG A 14 17.83 -7.94 33.26
C ARG A 14 18.16 -8.47 31.87
N LEU A 15 17.27 -8.21 30.88
CA LEU A 15 17.61 -8.32 29.49
C LEU A 15 18.41 -7.07 29.13
N ASP A 16 19.66 -7.27 28.77
CA ASP A 16 20.52 -6.26 28.15
C ASP A 16 19.86 -5.79 26.84
N VAL A 17 19.48 -4.50 26.82
CA VAL A 17 18.83 -3.88 25.67
C VAL A 17 19.92 -3.43 24.69
N GLY A 18 20.43 -4.40 23.97
CA GLY A 18 21.50 -4.15 23.01
C GLY A 18 21.31 -4.82 21.68
N ASP A 19 20.13 -4.96 21.12
CA ASP A 19 19.95 -5.39 19.72
C ASP A 19 18.48 -5.36 19.33
N PHE A 20 17.91 -4.17 19.08
CA PHE A 20 16.65 -4.02 18.37
C PHE A 20 16.85 -3.29 17.04
N GLN A 21 16.59 -4.00 16.01
CA GLN A 21 16.92 -3.88 14.62
C GLN A 21 15.85 -3.17 13.80
N MET A 22 16.26 -2.64 12.73
CA MET A 22 15.64 -2.07 11.51
C MET A 22 14.23 -1.42 11.61
N CYS A 23 13.23 -2.05 12.20
CA CYS A 23 11.91 -1.43 12.45
C CYS A 23 11.97 -0.27 13.47
N ASP A 24 12.94 -0.29 14.38
CA ASP A 24 13.15 0.74 15.39
C ASP A 24 13.77 2.03 14.81
N CYS A 25 14.38 1.96 13.62
CA CYS A 25 15.01 3.13 13.01
C CYS A 25 13.98 4.12 12.44
N ILE A 26 12.88 3.65 11.88
CA ILE A 26 11.78 4.55 11.41
C ILE A 26 11.10 5.18 12.63
N GLY A 27 10.82 4.39 13.65
CA GLY A 27 10.27 4.90 14.91
C GLY A 27 11.19 5.90 15.62
N LYS A 28 12.51 5.64 15.65
CA LYS A 28 13.50 6.56 16.25
C LYS A 28 13.73 7.81 15.42
N ALA A 29 13.74 7.73 14.10
CA ALA A 29 13.83 8.90 13.23
C ALA A 29 12.62 9.83 13.43
N LEU A 30 11.44 9.26 13.62
CA LEU A 30 10.22 10.02 13.94
C LEU A 30 10.22 10.55 15.38
N GLN A 31 10.73 9.80 16.35
CA GLN A 31 10.83 10.24 17.75
C GLN A 31 11.87 11.35 17.97
N LEU A 32 13.01 11.33 17.26
CA LEU A 32 14.02 12.38 17.33
C LEU A 32 13.54 13.73 16.77
N GLY A 33 12.56 13.71 15.84
CA GLY A 33 11.96 14.91 15.31
C GLY A 33 10.79 15.48 16.12
N MET A 34 10.26 14.77 17.15
CA MET A 34 8.96 15.09 17.75
C MET A 34 8.96 15.46 19.22
N SER A 35 10.07 15.72 19.86
CA SER A 35 10.06 16.28 21.20
C SER A 35 9.78 17.78 21.15
N ARG A 36 8.54 18.20 21.50
CA ARG A 36 8.17 19.63 21.62
C ARG A 36 9.13 20.47 22.48
N ARG A 37 9.82 19.86 23.43
CA ARG A 37 10.81 20.53 24.28
C ARG A 37 12.19 20.67 23.60
N GLY A 38 12.60 19.72 22.76
CA GLY A 38 13.82 19.83 21.96
C GLY A 38 13.69 20.90 20.86
N PHE A 39 12.52 21.04 20.30
CA PHE A 39 12.20 22.04 19.26
C PHE A 39 12.28 23.49 19.80
N LEU A 40 11.77 23.75 20.98
CA LEU A 40 11.84 25.07 21.59
C LEU A 40 13.25 25.43 22.12
N GLY A 41 14.07 24.43 22.49
CA GLY A 41 15.44 24.66 22.95
C GLY A 41 16.46 24.91 21.83
N ALA A 42 16.25 24.39 20.65
CA ALA A 42 17.14 24.56 19.49
C ALA A 42 16.87 25.89 18.74
N GLY A 43 15.63 26.38 18.75
CA GLY A 43 15.22 27.59 18.03
C GLY A 43 15.89 28.89 18.51
N TRP A 44 16.41 28.92 19.72
CA TRP A 44 17.00 30.16 20.30
C TRP A 44 18.51 30.29 20.11
N LYS A 45 19.19 29.28 19.61
CA LYS A 45 20.66 29.35 19.37
C LYS A 45 21.05 29.57 17.91
N LEU A 46 20.10 29.60 16.96
CA LEU A 46 20.36 29.75 15.53
C LEU A 46 19.80 31.08 14.94
N ALA A 47 19.43 32.03 15.77
CA ALA A 47 18.94 33.34 15.33
C ALA A 47 20.01 34.25 14.69
N GLY A 48 21.20 33.74 14.37
CA GLY A 48 22.32 34.51 13.81
C GLY A 48 22.71 34.19 12.36
N ALA A 49 22.10 33.17 11.72
CA ALA A 49 22.37 32.86 10.32
C ALA A 49 21.04 32.66 9.59
N GLY A 50 20.68 33.61 8.75
CA GLY A 50 19.38 33.68 8.05
C GLY A 50 19.16 32.59 7.01
N ILE A 51 18.93 31.36 7.48
CA ILE A 51 18.40 30.27 6.67
C ILE A 51 17.05 29.89 7.29
N PRO A 52 15.90 30.08 6.60
CA PRO A 52 14.63 29.60 7.10
C PRO A 52 14.62 28.07 7.06
N LEU A 53 14.68 27.44 8.23
CA LEU A 53 14.33 26.03 8.37
C LEU A 53 12.83 25.92 8.09
N LEU A 54 12.44 25.52 6.88
CA LEU A 54 11.08 25.12 6.53
C LEU A 54 10.82 23.75 7.19
N VAL A 55 10.63 23.74 8.50
CA VAL A 55 9.97 22.63 9.19
C VAL A 55 8.51 22.69 8.76
N GLY A 56 8.01 21.61 8.15
CA GLY A 56 6.64 21.53 7.64
C GLY A 56 5.64 22.00 8.70
N LEU A 57 5.11 23.19 8.48
CA LEU A 57 3.93 23.67 9.19
C LEU A 57 2.76 22.75 8.80
N PRO A 58 1.80 22.50 9.70
CA PRO A 58 0.58 21.80 9.32
C PRO A 58 -0.04 22.54 8.11
N ALA A 59 -0.57 21.75 7.16
CA ALA A 59 -1.21 22.30 5.96
C ALA A 59 -2.09 23.47 6.36
N SER A 60 -1.93 24.60 5.68
CA SER A 60 -2.73 25.78 5.98
C SER A 60 -4.20 25.51 5.69
N ALA A 61 -5.11 26.24 6.30
CA ALA A 61 -6.54 26.14 5.98
C ALA A 61 -6.78 26.29 4.45
N ALA A 62 -6.02 27.14 3.79
CA ALA A 62 -6.06 27.34 2.34
C ALA A 62 -5.64 26.11 1.54
N GLU A 63 -4.62 25.35 2.00
CA GLU A 63 -4.23 24.09 1.35
C GLU A 63 -5.31 23.02 1.52
N ASN A 64 -5.96 22.95 2.68
CA ASN A 64 -7.08 22.04 2.91
C ASN A 64 -8.29 22.40 2.04
N GLU A 65 -8.63 23.67 1.91
CA GLU A 65 -9.71 24.13 1.01
C GLU A 65 -9.41 23.77 -0.45
N GLN A 66 -8.17 23.98 -0.92
CA GLN A 66 -7.76 23.59 -2.27
C GLN A 66 -7.83 22.09 -2.48
N LYS A 67 -7.43 21.28 -1.49
CA LYS A 67 -7.54 19.82 -1.52
C LYS A 67 -9.00 19.39 -1.63
N GLN A 68 -9.89 19.90 -0.77
CA GLN A 68 -11.31 19.55 -0.80
C GLN A 68 -11.98 19.99 -2.12
N ALA A 69 -11.63 21.16 -2.64
CA ALA A 69 -12.11 21.61 -3.94
C ALA A 69 -11.63 20.70 -5.09
N ALA A 70 -10.39 20.22 -5.05
CA ALA A 70 -9.85 19.30 -6.04
C ALA A 70 -10.56 17.93 -5.99
N ILE A 71 -10.83 17.41 -4.79
CA ILE A 71 -11.60 16.16 -4.61
C ILE A 71 -13.03 16.31 -5.15
N ALA A 72 -13.72 17.38 -4.77
CA ALA A 72 -15.07 17.65 -5.23
C ALA A 72 -15.14 17.83 -6.76
N HIS A 73 -14.18 18.55 -7.33
CA HIS A 73 -14.07 18.70 -8.78
C HIS A 73 -13.82 17.37 -9.49
N ALA A 74 -12.90 16.52 -8.98
CA ALA A 74 -12.62 15.22 -9.55
C ALA A 74 -13.87 14.31 -9.51
N ARG A 75 -14.59 14.27 -8.37
CA ARG A 75 -15.87 13.54 -8.24
C ARG A 75 -16.91 14.02 -9.26
N GLU A 76 -17.06 15.33 -9.45
CA GLU A 76 -18.01 15.90 -10.42
C GLU A 76 -17.60 15.53 -11.86
N GLN A 77 -16.32 15.59 -12.20
CA GLN A 77 -15.81 15.17 -13.50
C GLN A 77 -16.01 13.68 -13.76
N ALA A 78 -15.91 12.84 -12.74
CA ALA A 78 -16.12 11.39 -12.86
C ALA A 78 -17.60 11.00 -13.01
N LYS A 79 -18.54 11.88 -12.68
CA LYS A 79 -19.98 11.62 -12.90
C LYS A 79 -20.27 11.37 -14.38
N GLY A 80 -21.06 10.32 -14.61
CA GLY A 80 -21.43 9.90 -15.97
C GLY A 80 -20.41 8.97 -16.65
N HIS A 81 -19.27 8.66 -16.02
CA HIS A 81 -18.42 7.55 -16.44
C HIS A 81 -18.89 6.26 -15.80
N ASP A 82 -18.96 5.21 -16.60
CA ASP A 82 -19.28 3.86 -16.12
C ASP A 82 -18.11 3.24 -15.37
N THR A 83 -16.90 3.51 -15.89
CA THR A 83 -15.65 3.09 -15.24
C THR A 83 -14.98 4.28 -14.55
N ARG A 84 -14.61 4.09 -13.28
CA ARG A 84 -13.99 5.12 -12.43
C ARG A 84 -12.89 4.51 -11.57
N LEU A 85 -11.75 5.19 -11.54
CA LEU A 85 -10.73 4.99 -10.50
C LEU A 85 -11.12 5.80 -9.26
N VAL A 86 -11.10 5.18 -8.09
CA VAL A 86 -11.35 5.80 -6.79
C VAL A 86 -10.14 5.57 -5.90
N LEU A 87 -9.51 6.63 -5.41
CA LEU A 87 -8.38 6.55 -4.50
C LEU A 87 -8.92 6.47 -3.07
N LEU A 88 -8.80 5.31 -2.43
CA LEU A 88 -9.30 5.08 -1.07
C LEU A 88 -8.30 5.54 -0.03
N GLY A 89 -7.00 5.33 -0.29
CA GLY A 89 -5.90 5.80 0.53
C GLY A 89 -4.67 6.01 -0.34
N THR A 90 -3.87 7.02 -0.03
CA THR A 90 -2.78 7.47 -0.90
C THR A 90 -1.45 7.64 -0.17
N ALA A 91 -1.37 7.34 1.14
CA ALA A 91 -0.11 7.33 1.88
C ALA A 91 0.67 6.05 1.65
N GLY A 92 1.97 6.18 1.50
CA GLY A 92 2.92 5.08 1.41
C GLY A 92 3.67 4.82 2.71
N GLY A 93 4.10 3.56 2.88
CA GLY A 93 4.88 3.06 3.99
C GLY A 93 4.08 2.70 5.25
N PRO A 94 4.62 1.78 6.09
CA PRO A 94 3.97 1.29 7.31
C PRO A 94 4.08 2.31 8.45
N VAL A 95 3.67 3.54 8.22
CA VAL A 95 3.81 4.67 9.15
C VAL A 95 2.51 5.45 9.21
N TRP A 96 2.06 5.77 10.43
CA TRP A 96 1.01 6.77 10.60
C TRP A 96 1.60 8.17 10.42
N TRP A 97 1.14 8.88 9.39
CA TRP A 97 1.59 10.23 9.09
C TRP A 97 0.75 11.27 9.83
N PRO A 98 1.18 11.77 11.02
CA PRO A 98 0.32 12.58 11.88
C PRO A 98 -0.01 13.97 11.34
N ASN A 99 0.70 14.40 10.29
CA ASN A 99 0.54 15.74 9.70
C ASN A 99 -0.17 15.70 8.35
N CYS A 100 -0.87 14.62 8.01
CA CYS A 100 -1.71 14.53 6.82
C CYS A 100 -2.94 13.65 7.08
N ASP A 101 -3.97 13.81 6.25
CA ASP A 101 -5.23 13.06 6.33
C ASP A 101 -5.26 11.86 5.37
N ARG A 102 -4.10 11.48 4.80
CA ARG A 102 -4.01 10.33 3.90
C ARG A 102 -4.05 9.06 4.71
N GLU A 103 -4.94 8.15 4.36
CA GLU A 103 -4.95 6.77 4.84
C GLU A 103 -3.96 5.91 4.03
N GLY A 104 -3.69 4.70 4.53
CA GLY A 104 -2.79 3.74 3.87
C GLY A 104 -3.25 3.37 2.48
N ILE A 105 -2.29 2.98 1.64
CA ILE A 105 -2.51 2.71 0.21
C ILE A 105 -3.69 1.77 -0.03
N SER A 106 -4.64 2.23 -0.79
CA SER A 106 -5.71 1.43 -1.38
C SER A 106 -6.37 2.19 -2.52
N SER A 107 -6.73 1.49 -3.57
CA SER A 107 -7.49 2.05 -4.69
C SER A 107 -8.65 1.12 -5.06
N ALA A 108 -9.70 1.67 -5.63
CA ALA A 108 -10.78 0.87 -6.20
C ALA A 108 -10.99 1.24 -7.68
N LEU A 109 -11.15 0.22 -8.52
CA LEU A 109 -11.71 0.37 -9.85
C LEU A 109 -13.19 0.01 -9.77
N VAL A 110 -14.05 0.93 -10.15
CA VAL A 110 -15.50 0.74 -10.24
C VAL A 110 -15.87 0.61 -11.70
N VAL A 111 -16.57 -0.46 -12.07
CA VAL A 111 -17.10 -0.69 -13.43
C VAL A 111 -18.59 -0.98 -13.29
N GLY A 112 -19.42 -0.05 -13.71
CA GLY A 112 -20.84 -0.07 -13.38
C GLY A 112 -21.08 -0.06 -11.87
N GLU A 113 -21.64 -1.15 -11.35
CA GLU A 113 -21.80 -1.37 -9.90
C GLU A 113 -20.67 -2.21 -9.30
N SER A 114 -19.85 -2.87 -10.10
CA SER A 114 -18.81 -3.80 -9.63
C SER A 114 -17.59 -3.06 -9.12
N VAL A 115 -17.05 -3.46 -7.97
CA VAL A 115 -15.91 -2.82 -7.30
C VAL A 115 -14.76 -3.81 -7.17
N TYR A 116 -13.59 -3.41 -7.65
CA TYR A 116 -12.33 -4.15 -7.56
C TYR A 116 -11.34 -3.31 -6.76
N VAL A 117 -10.87 -3.83 -5.63
CA VAL A 117 -9.93 -3.13 -4.73
C VAL A 117 -8.51 -3.59 -5.01
N VAL A 118 -7.58 -2.66 -5.08
CA VAL A 118 -6.14 -2.92 -5.16
C VAL A 118 -5.48 -2.40 -3.90
N ASP A 119 -4.88 -3.33 -3.17
CA ASP A 119 -4.29 -3.17 -1.83
C ASP A 119 -5.29 -2.72 -0.74
N CYS A 120 -4.98 -3.08 0.50
CA CYS A 120 -5.84 -2.89 1.65
C CYS A 120 -5.05 -2.32 2.83
N GLY A 121 -4.50 -1.12 2.64
CA GLY A 121 -3.82 -0.37 3.69
C GLY A 121 -4.78 0.12 4.77
N ASN A 122 -4.20 0.70 5.82
CA ASN A 122 -4.95 1.22 6.95
C ASN A 122 -6.08 2.15 6.51
N GLY A 123 -7.29 1.95 7.04
CA GLY A 123 -8.45 2.81 6.79
C GLY A 123 -9.29 2.44 5.56
N VAL A 124 -8.90 1.43 4.75
CA VAL A 124 -9.59 1.09 3.50
C VAL A 124 -11.10 0.89 3.67
N GLY A 125 -11.55 0.18 4.71
CA GLY A 125 -12.99 -0.08 4.94
C GLY A 125 -13.77 1.21 5.20
N LYS A 126 -13.24 2.11 6.01
CA LYS A 126 -13.83 3.42 6.27
C LYS A 126 -13.91 4.25 4.99
N ARG A 127 -12.82 4.29 4.19
CA ARG A 127 -12.75 5.03 2.94
C ARG A 127 -13.68 4.44 1.86
N TYR A 128 -13.80 3.12 1.81
CA TYR A 128 -14.77 2.45 0.94
C TYR A 128 -16.21 2.93 1.20
N LYS A 129 -16.60 3.00 2.48
CA LYS A 129 -17.91 3.53 2.91
C LYS A 129 -18.08 5.02 2.56
N GLN A 130 -17.06 5.84 2.81
CA GLN A 130 -17.07 7.28 2.49
C GLN A 130 -17.10 7.57 0.98
N ALA A 131 -16.57 6.66 0.17
CA ALA A 131 -16.63 6.75 -1.30
C ALA A 131 -17.99 6.31 -1.87
N GLU A 132 -18.88 5.76 -1.03
CA GLU A 132 -20.23 5.31 -1.39
C GLU A 132 -20.24 4.30 -2.54
N LEU A 133 -19.39 3.24 -2.42
CA LEU A 133 -19.18 2.26 -3.49
C LEU A 133 -20.23 1.12 -3.51
N GLY A 134 -21.11 1.06 -2.53
CA GLY A 134 -22.26 0.16 -2.48
C GLY A 134 -23.59 0.92 -2.56
N ARG A 135 -24.69 0.18 -2.48
CA ARG A 135 -26.02 0.79 -2.39
C ARG A 135 -26.19 1.46 -1.03
N ILE A 136 -26.79 2.63 -1.05
CA ILE A 136 -27.12 3.35 0.19
C ILE A 136 -28.35 2.67 0.80
N ASP A 137 -28.18 2.19 2.03
CA ASP A 137 -29.29 1.67 2.81
C ASP A 137 -30.22 2.81 3.24
N GLU A 138 -31.53 2.66 2.97
CA GLU A 138 -32.51 3.73 3.19
C GLU A 138 -32.71 4.07 4.67
N VAL A 139 -32.41 3.14 5.58
CA VAL A 139 -32.62 3.32 7.02
C VAL A 139 -31.40 3.94 7.68
N SER A 140 -30.22 3.41 7.38
CA SER A 140 -28.95 3.89 7.98
C SER A 140 -28.32 5.06 7.23
N GLY A 141 -28.69 5.26 5.97
CA GLY A 141 -28.04 6.24 5.08
C GLY A 141 -26.61 5.88 4.70
N MET A 142 -26.15 4.65 4.98
CA MET A 142 -24.79 4.21 4.72
C MET A 142 -24.70 3.28 3.51
N ALA A 143 -23.64 3.44 2.70
CA ALA A 143 -23.38 2.53 1.61
C ALA A 143 -22.97 1.15 2.12
N GLY A 144 -23.43 0.09 1.45
CA GLY A 144 -23.03 -1.29 1.71
C GLY A 144 -21.72 -1.69 1.04
N MET A 145 -21.35 -2.96 1.13
CA MET A 145 -20.19 -3.58 0.47
C MET A 145 -20.59 -4.70 -0.50
N GLU A 146 -21.87 -4.82 -0.83
CA GLU A 146 -22.41 -5.88 -1.68
C GLU A 146 -21.89 -5.85 -3.13
N ASN A 147 -21.30 -4.73 -3.53
CA ASN A 147 -20.73 -4.54 -4.86
C ASN A 147 -19.25 -4.97 -4.96
N LEU A 148 -18.61 -5.36 -3.85
CA LEU A 148 -17.23 -5.84 -3.84
C LEU A 148 -17.11 -7.17 -4.60
N ARG A 149 -16.32 -7.19 -5.67
CA ARG A 149 -16.12 -8.34 -6.55
C ARG A 149 -14.74 -8.97 -6.41
N GLY A 150 -13.72 -8.14 -6.26
CA GLY A 150 -12.36 -8.62 -6.18
C GLY A 150 -11.45 -7.75 -5.34
N ILE A 151 -10.40 -8.38 -4.79
CA ILE A 151 -9.29 -7.72 -4.10
C ILE A 151 -8.00 -8.24 -4.72
N PHE A 152 -7.10 -7.33 -5.06
CA PHE A 152 -5.81 -7.64 -5.68
C PHE A 152 -4.70 -7.04 -4.81
N LEU A 153 -3.90 -7.90 -4.18
CA LEU A 153 -2.78 -7.49 -3.34
C LEU A 153 -1.50 -7.48 -4.17
N THR A 154 -0.85 -6.33 -4.24
CA THR A 154 0.37 -6.17 -5.04
C THR A 154 1.54 -6.92 -4.42
N HIS A 155 1.71 -6.82 -3.12
CA HIS A 155 2.68 -7.56 -2.32
C HIS A 155 2.23 -7.64 -0.85
N LEU A 156 2.96 -8.36 0.00
CA LEU A 156 2.50 -8.67 1.36
C LEU A 156 3.16 -7.82 2.46
N HIS A 157 3.58 -6.60 2.17
CA HIS A 157 3.91 -5.65 3.23
C HIS A 157 2.65 -5.24 4.01
N SER A 158 2.86 -4.90 5.29
CA SER A 158 1.76 -4.60 6.20
C SER A 158 0.95 -3.37 5.79
N ASP A 159 1.57 -2.35 5.22
CA ASP A 159 0.89 -1.15 4.74
C ASP A 159 -0.02 -1.39 3.53
N HIS A 160 0.14 -2.52 2.82
CA HIS A 160 -0.74 -2.97 1.72
C HIS A 160 -1.80 -3.98 2.17
N THR A 161 -1.67 -4.56 3.38
CA THR A 161 -2.49 -5.72 3.80
C THR A 161 -3.13 -5.59 5.17
N ILE A 162 -2.78 -4.57 5.97
CA ILE A 162 -3.16 -4.49 7.40
C ILE A 162 -4.67 -4.53 7.63
N ASP A 163 -5.46 -3.90 6.77
CA ASP A 163 -6.92 -3.88 6.86
C ASP A 163 -7.60 -4.84 5.87
N TYR A 164 -6.84 -5.71 5.18
CA TYR A 164 -7.39 -6.69 4.25
C TYR A 164 -8.46 -7.56 4.90
N PHE A 165 -8.14 -8.23 6.00
CA PHE A 165 -9.08 -9.13 6.67
C PHE A 165 -10.18 -8.37 7.43
N ASN A 166 -9.91 -7.12 7.81
CA ASN A 166 -10.86 -6.22 8.44
C ASN A 166 -12.09 -5.95 7.53
N LEU A 167 -11.88 -5.87 6.19
CA LEU A 167 -12.98 -5.74 5.24
C LEU A 167 -14.02 -6.85 5.38
N PHE A 168 -13.60 -8.07 5.74
CA PHE A 168 -14.50 -9.21 5.95
C PHE A 168 -15.10 -9.22 7.34
N LEU A 169 -14.31 -8.95 8.38
CA LEU A 169 -14.80 -8.91 9.77
C LEU A 169 -15.86 -7.83 9.97
N TYR A 170 -15.67 -6.64 9.43
CA TYR A 170 -16.63 -5.54 9.55
C TYR A 170 -17.67 -5.59 8.43
N GLY A 171 -17.26 -5.96 7.22
CA GLY A 171 -18.15 -6.14 6.09
C GLY A 171 -19.30 -7.12 6.35
N TRP A 172 -19.11 -8.04 7.28
CA TRP A 172 -20.19 -8.92 7.77
C TRP A 172 -21.44 -8.16 8.21
N TYR A 173 -21.24 -6.96 8.75
CA TYR A 173 -22.31 -6.07 9.22
C TYR A 173 -22.60 -4.92 8.24
N ASP A 174 -21.69 -4.69 7.28
CA ASP A 174 -21.75 -3.60 6.32
C ASP A 174 -22.15 -4.05 4.90
N GLY A 175 -22.97 -5.08 4.80
CA GLY A 175 -23.60 -5.50 3.53
C GLY A 175 -22.80 -6.54 2.73
N LEU A 176 -21.62 -6.97 3.17
CA LEU A 176 -20.81 -7.96 2.44
C LEU A 176 -21.54 -9.31 2.30
N THR A 177 -22.46 -9.65 3.24
CA THR A 177 -23.27 -10.87 3.15
C THR A 177 -24.25 -10.89 1.97
N ALA A 178 -24.46 -9.75 1.31
CA ALA A 178 -25.31 -9.60 0.13
C ALA A 178 -24.53 -9.65 -1.21
N VAL A 179 -23.24 -10.00 -1.18
CA VAL A 179 -22.47 -10.23 -2.41
C VAL A 179 -23.12 -11.35 -3.23
N LYS A 180 -23.20 -11.16 -4.54
CA LYS A 180 -23.81 -12.14 -5.45
C LYS A 180 -22.98 -13.41 -5.61
N GLN A 181 -21.66 -13.29 -5.43
CA GLN A 181 -20.66 -14.36 -5.53
C GLN A 181 -19.55 -14.07 -4.51
N PRO A 182 -18.81 -15.09 -4.03
CA PRO A 182 -17.68 -14.87 -3.17
C PRO A 182 -16.69 -13.89 -3.78
N VAL A 183 -16.20 -12.94 -2.96
CA VAL A 183 -15.17 -11.97 -3.38
C VAL A 183 -13.92 -12.71 -3.79
N GLN A 184 -13.43 -12.44 -4.99
CA GLN A 184 -12.22 -13.06 -5.54
C GLN A 184 -11.00 -12.31 -5.02
N ILE A 185 -10.05 -13.02 -4.38
CA ILE A 185 -8.88 -12.40 -3.78
C ILE A 185 -7.64 -13.00 -4.43
N TYR A 186 -6.84 -12.15 -5.05
CA TYR A 186 -5.59 -12.51 -5.70
C TYR A 186 -4.43 -11.76 -5.06
N GLY A 187 -3.37 -12.47 -4.72
CA GLY A 187 -2.16 -11.86 -4.21
C GLY A 187 -0.96 -12.79 -4.32
N PRO A 188 0.22 -12.36 -3.85
CA PRO A 188 1.45 -13.12 -3.92
C PRO A 188 1.32 -14.52 -3.32
N GLY A 189 1.82 -15.52 -4.04
CA GLY A 189 2.10 -16.84 -3.48
C GLY A 189 3.35 -16.84 -2.60
N ARG A 190 3.68 -18.02 -2.06
CA ARG A 190 4.90 -18.19 -1.25
C ARG A 190 6.14 -17.79 -2.03
N ARG A 191 7.05 -17.07 -1.37
CA ARG A 191 8.37 -16.74 -1.94
C ARG A 191 9.24 -18.00 -2.19
N GLY A 192 9.11 -18.99 -1.31
CA GLY A 192 9.81 -20.27 -1.40
C GLY A 192 11.16 -20.30 -0.71
N GLU A 193 11.89 -19.20 -0.67
CA GLU A 193 13.16 -19.07 0.04
C GLU A 193 13.20 -17.75 0.80
N MET A 194 13.98 -17.70 1.88
CA MET A 194 14.17 -16.45 2.63
C MET A 194 15.07 -15.49 1.85
N GLU A 195 14.80 -14.21 2.02
CA GLU A 195 15.71 -13.15 1.57
C GLU A 195 17.05 -13.24 2.31
N PRO A 196 18.16 -12.83 1.65
CA PRO A 196 19.46 -12.80 2.31
C PRO A 196 19.46 -11.79 3.46
N VAL A 197 20.09 -12.19 4.57
CA VAL A 197 20.30 -11.25 5.68
C VAL A 197 21.16 -10.09 5.19
N PHE A 198 20.66 -8.87 5.40
CA PHE A 198 21.39 -7.67 5.01
C PHE A 198 22.73 -7.60 5.75
N SER A 199 23.81 -7.54 5.01
CA SER A 199 25.17 -7.40 5.57
C SER A 199 25.62 -5.94 5.55
N ILE A 200 26.10 -5.44 6.70
CA ILE A 200 26.65 -4.11 6.80
C ILE A 200 28.14 -4.18 6.42
N PRO A 201 28.59 -3.47 5.37
CA PRO A 201 29.99 -3.48 4.98
C PRO A 201 30.92 -3.12 6.15
N GLY A 202 31.98 -3.93 6.36
CA GLY A 202 32.97 -3.72 7.41
C GLY A 202 32.55 -4.16 8.80
N GLN A 203 31.37 -4.75 8.99
CA GLN A 203 30.97 -5.39 10.24
C GLN A 203 31.06 -6.91 10.12
N ALA A 204 31.47 -7.58 11.23
CA ALA A 204 31.41 -9.03 11.31
C ALA A 204 29.97 -9.48 11.10
N THR A 205 29.77 -10.60 10.40
CA THR A 205 28.43 -11.19 10.20
C THR A 205 27.86 -11.53 11.59
N ALA A 206 26.85 -10.80 12.01
CA ALA A 206 26.09 -11.12 13.20
C ALA A 206 25.37 -12.47 13.02
N ALA A 207 25.02 -13.13 14.11
CA ALA A 207 24.13 -14.29 14.02
C ALA A 207 22.86 -13.89 13.23
N PRO A 208 22.36 -14.78 12.39
CA PRO A 208 21.14 -14.47 11.63
C PRO A 208 19.98 -14.15 12.59
N PRO A 209 19.09 -13.20 12.23
CA PRO A 209 17.94 -12.88 13.07
C PRO A 209 17.02 -14.11 13.20
N PRO A 210 16.21 -14.19 14.27
CA PRO A 210 15.24 -15.28 14.41
C PRO A 210 14.23 -15.25 13.28
N VAL A 211 13.81 -16.43 12.85
CA VAL A 211 12.79 -16.61 11.80
C VAL A 211 11.43 -16.77 12.45
N VAL A 212 10.47 -15.93 12.05
CA VAL A 212 9.07 -16.07 12.46
C VAL A 212 8.42 -17.17 11.64
N ASN A 213 7.64 -18.05 12.29
CA ASN A 213 6.96 -19.18 11.65
C ASN A 213 7.93 -20.04 10.81
N PRO A 214 8.93 -20.70 11.44
CA PRO A 214 10.04 -21.35 10.74
C PRO A 214 9.61 -22.50 9.82
N GLU A 215 8.41 -23.05 10.01
CA GLU A 215 7.85 -24.11 9.15
C GLU A 215 7.25 -23.56 7.83
N ASN A 216 6.87 -22.29 7.83
CA ASN A 216 6.42 -21.56 6.64
C ASN A 216 6.83 -20.08 6.75
N PRO A 217 8.14 -19.78 6.58
CA PRO A 217 8.67 -18.43 6.84
C PRO A 217 8.33 -17.40 5.77
N THR A 218 7.82 -17.85 4.63
CA THR A 218 7.48 -17.00 3.49
C THR A 218 6.04 -17.28 3.03
N PRO A 219 5.03 -17.06 3.90
CA PRO A 219 3.64 -17.38 3.59
C PRO A 219 3.12 -16.56 2.40
N GLY A 220 2.27 -17.20 1.59
CA GLY A 220 1.51 -16.52 0.54
C GLY A 220 0.19 -15.93 1.06
N THR A 221 -0.60 -15.39 0.15
CA THR A 221 -1.91 -14.76 0.46
C THR A 221 -2.90 -15.77 1.05
N VAL A 222 -2.93 -16.99 0.53
CA VAL A 222 -3.78 -18.07 1.07
C VAL A 222 -3.37 -18.41 2.50
N ASP A 223 -2.07 -18.57 2.76
CA ASP A 223 -1.57 -18.85 4.12
C ASP A 223 -1.91 -17.70 5.09
N MET A 224 -1.63 -16.46 4.68
CA MET A 224 -1.91 -15.27 5.49
C MET A 224 -3.40 -15.21 5.86
N THR A 225 -4.29 -15.44 4.90
CA THR A 225 -5.74 -15.44 5.14
C THR A 225 -6.14 -16.52 6.15
N ASN A 226 -5.59 -17.73 6.02
CA ASN A 226 -5.84 -18.81 6.97
C ASN A 226 -5.34 -18.47 8.39
N TYR A 227 -4.16 -17.85 8.51
CA TYR A 227 -3.64 -17.40 9.81
C TYR A 227 -4.51 -16.33 10.45
N LEU A 228 -4.96 -15.34 9.66
CA LEU A 228 -5.87 -14.30 10.12
C LEU A 228 -7.23 -14.87 10.54
N TYR A 229 -7.80 -15.81 9.77
CA TYR A 229 -9.02 -16.50 10.14
C TYR A 229 -8.88 -17.22 11.49
N GLN A 230 -7.76 -17.89 11.72
CA GLN A 230 -7.47 -18.58 12.99
C GLN A 230 -7.23 -17.57 14.13
N ALA A 231 -6.53 -16.47 13.87
CA ALA A 231 -6.28 -15.43 14.87
C ALA A 231 -7.58 -14.81 15.42
N TYR A 232 -8.60 -14.69 14.58
CA TYR A 232 -9.93 -14.16 14.97
C TYR A 232 -10.94 -15.26 15.31
N ALA A 233 -10.51 -16.49 15.57
CA ALA A 233 -11.41 -17.63 15.80
C ALA A 233 -12.41 -17.38 16.94
N LEU A 234 -12.03 -16.70 18.02
CA LEU A 234 -12.93 -16.37 19.11
C LEU A 234 -14.13 -15.54 18.62
N ASP A 235 -13.86 -14.42 17.94
CA ASP A 235 -14.88 -13.51 17.43
C ASP A 235 -15.73 -14.16 16.31
N ILE A 236 -15.06 -14.87 15.40
CA ILE A 236 -15.76 -15.57 14.30
C ILE A 236 -16.72 -16.65 14.85
N ASN A 237 -16.25 -17.48 15.79
CA ASN A 237 -17.08 -18.52 16.39
C ASN A 237 -18.27 -17.96 17.15
N ASP A 238 -18.11 -16.84 17.86
CA ASP A 238 -19.20 -16.15 18.52
C ASP A 238 -20.29 -15.75 17.52
N ARG A 239 -19.90 -15.07 16.44
CA ARG A 239 -20.82 -14.58 15.41
C ARG A 239 -21.51 -15.69 14.63
N LEU A 240 -20.81 -16.80 14.38
CA LEU A 240 -21.40 -17.99 13.74
C LEU A 240 -22.46 -18.63 14.63
N ARG A 241 -22.22 -18.69 15.94
CA ARG A 241 -23.04 -19.47 16.89
C ARG A 241 -24.15 -18.66 17.53
N ASP A 242 -23.92 -17.39 17.83
CA ASP A 242 -24.89 -16.49 18.46
C ASP A 242 -25.70 -15.72 17.41
N ALA A 243 -25.05 -15.02 16.51
CA ALA A 243 -25.70 -14.18 15.52
C ALA A 243 -26.08 -14.91 14.21
N HIS A 244 -25.81 -16.21 14.11
CA HIS A 244 -26.09 -17.06 12.93
C HIS A 244 -25.61 -16.43 11.60
N ARG A 245 -24.46 -15.74 11.62
CA ARG A 245 -23.86 -15.17 10.40
C ARG A 245 -23.31 -16.27 9.52
N PRO A 246 -23.28 -16.12 8.18
CA PRO A 246 -22.63 -17.07 7.29
C PRO A 246 -21.14 -17.14 7.58
N ASP A 247 -20.50 -18.29 7.39
CA ASP A 247 -19.04 -18.41 7.51
C ASP A 247 -18.33 -17.43 6.55
N LEU A 248 -17.37 -16.64 7.04
CA LEU A 248 -16.59 -15.71 6.22
C LEU A 248 -15.95 -16.37 5.00
N ARG A 249 -15.55 -17.66 5.14
CA ARG A 249 -14.98 -18.44 4.03
C ARG A 249 -15.97 -18.66 2.88
N SER A 250 -17.29 -18.56 3.14
CA SER A 250 -18.28 -18.60 2.08
C SER A 250 -18.42 -17.29 1.32
N LEU A 251 -17.86 -16.19 1.86
CA LEU A 251 -17.91 -14.85 1.28
C LEU A 251 -16.64 -14.50 0.50
N MET A 252 -15.61 -15.36 0.55
CA MET A 252 -14.32 -15.10 -0.10
C MET A 252 -13.78 -16.33 -0.81
N GLN A 253 -13.03 -16.13 -1.88
CA GLN A 253 -12.24 -17.13 -2.56
C GLN A 253 -10.84 -16.59 -2.79
N VAL A 254 -9.84 -17.19 -2.11
CA VAL A 254 -8.47 -16.68 -2.04
C VAL A 254 -7.56 -17.49 -2.94
N HIS A 255 -6.74 -16.79 -3.72
CA HIS A 255 -5.81 -17.38 -4.69
C HIS A 255 -4.41 -16.80 -4.53
N ASP A 256 -3.42 -17.67 -4.43
CA ASP A 256 -2.03 -17.32 -4.68
C ASP A 256 -1.83 -17.17 -6.19
N ILE A 257 -1.29 -16.03 -6.63
CA ILE A 257 -0.97 -15.80 -8.04
C ILE A 257 0.15 -16.73 -8.45
N VAL A 258 -0.13 -17.58 -9.47
CA VAL A 258 0.85 -18.48 -10.05
C VAL A 258 1.62 -17.76 -11.14
N ILE A 259 2.92 -17.53 -10.89
CA ILE A 259 3.82 -16.93 -11.86
C ILE A 259 4.11 -17.95 -12.97
N PRO A 260 3.92 -17.62 -14.26
CA PRO A 260 4.29 -18.51 -15.36
C PRO A 260 5.78 -18.86 -15.32
N PRO A 261 6.20 -20.04 -15.81
CA PRO A 261 7.61 -20.38 -15.92
C PRO A 261 8.40 -19.33 -16.70
N ILE A 262 9.50 -18.85 -16.12
CA ILE A 262 10.36 -17.83 -16.70
C ILE A 262 11.69 -18.48 -17.10
N SER A 263 12.07 -18.37 -18.36
CA SER A 263 13.30 -18.98 -18.87
C SER A 263 14.54 -18.41 -18.17
N GLY A 264 15.37 -19.29 -17.63
CA GLY A 264 16.61 -18.91 -16.94
C GLY A 264 16.41 -18.37 -15.50
N PHE A 265 15.17 -18.19 -15.03
CA PHE A 265 14.92 -17.83 -13.63
C PHE A 265 15.26 -18.98 -12.70
N ARG A 266 16.04 -18.70 -11.66
CA ARG A 266 16.44 -19.70 -10.65
C ARG A 266 15.91 -19.35 -9.27
N SER A 267 16.04 -18.08 -8.89
CA SER A 267 15.78 -17.62 -7.54
C SER A 267 15.50 -16.14 -7.51
N PRO A 268 14.56 -15.67 -6.67
CA PRO A 268 14.33 -14.22 -6.46
C PRO A 268 15.54 -13.53 -5.81
N ASN A 269 16.43 -14.27 -5.15
CA ASN A 269 17.63 -13.71 -4.57
C ASN A 269 18.71 -13.42 -5.62
N GLU A 270 18.71 -14.16 -6.75
CA GLU A 270 19.64 -13.94 -7.86
C GLU A 270 19.07 -12.91 -8.88
N THR A 271 17.77 -13.02 -9.16
CA THR A 271 17.11 -12.20 -10.18
C THR A 271 15.74 -11.77 -9.67
N PRO A 272 15.66 -10.68 -8.86
CA PRO A 272 14.40 -10.24 -8.25
C PRO A 272 13.32 -9.91 -9.27
N VAL A 273 13.71 -9.34 -10.42
CA VAL A 273 12.79 -8.95 -11.49
C VAL A 273 13.25 -9.55 -12.82
N PRO A 274 12.99 -10.83 -13.06
CA PRO A 274 13.28 -11.42 -14.35
C PRO A 274 12.41 -10.78 -15.44
N ARG A 275 12.99 -10.57 -16.62
CA ARG A 275 12.22 -10.08 -17.76
C ARG A 275 11.12 -11.08 -18.10
N MET A 276 9.89 -10.59 -18.15
CA MET A 276 8.72 -11.40 -18.49
C MET A 276 7.66 -10.58 -19.22
N ASP A 277 6.80 -11.26 -19.94
CA ASP A 277 5.61 -10.65 -20.50
C ASP A 277 4.47 -10.60 -19.46
N PRO A 278 3.57 -9.61 -19.51
CA PRO A 278 2.37 -9.60 -18.70
C PRO A 278 1.54 -10.89 -18.89
N PHE A 279 0.99 -11.40 -17.79
CA PHE A 279 0.18 -12.62 -17.81
C PHE A 279 -1.18 -12.41 -17.15
N LYS A 280 -2.19 -13.16 -17.60
CA LYS A 280 -3.55 -13.06 -17.07
C LYS A 280 -3.62 -13.63 -15.66
N VAL A 281 -4.25 -12.86 -14.75
CA VAL A 281 -4.53 -13.25 -13.36
C VAL A 281 -6.01 -13.53 -13.15
N TYR A 282 -6.88 -12.66 -13.69
CA TYR A 282 -8.32 -12.74 -13.49
C TYR A 282 -9.06 -12.20 -14.71
N GLU A 283 -10.30 -12.63 -14.90
CA GLU A 283 -11.20 -12.11 -15.92
C GLU A 283 -12.64 -12.42 -15.52
N ASP A 284 -13.51 -11.45 -15.66
CA ASP A 284 -14.95 -11.59 -15.56
C ASP A 284 -15.65 -10.76 -16.66
N GLU A 285 -16.96 -10.53 -16.51
CA GLU A 285 -17.75 -9.78 -17.47
C GLU A 285 -17.40 -8.29 -17.57
N ASN A 286 -16.66 -7.73 -16.59
CA ASN A 286 -16.36 -6.30 -16.50
C ASN A 286 -14.88 -5.98 -16.74
N VAL A 287 -13.99 -6.87 -16.33
CA VAL A 287 -12.54 -6.60 -16.33
C VAL A 287 -11.74 -7.81 -16.78
N LYS A 288 -10.64 -7.53 -17.47
CA LYS A 288 -9.53 -8.46 -17.64
C LYS A 288 -8.33 -7.92 -16.86
N VAL A 289 -7.81 -8.71 -15.93
CA VAL A 289 -6.66 -8.32 -15.10
C VAL A 289 -5.43 -9.10 -15.52
N THR A 290 -4.38 -8.37 -15.88
CA THR A 290 -3.04 -8.91 -16.14
C THR A 290 -2.06 -8.38 -15.12
N ALA A 291 -1.00 -9.14 -14.84
CA ALA A 291 0.05 -8.78 -13.89
C ALA A 291 1.44 -8.96 -14.50
N THR A 292 2.42 -8.34 -13.87
CA THR A 292 3.85 -8.59 -14.07
C THR A 292 4.59 -8.43 -12.76
N LEU A 293 5.77 -9.05 -12.64
CA LEU A 293 6.69 -8.80 -11.52
C LEU A 293 7.32 -7.41 -11.64
N VAL A 294 7.43 -6.72 -10.50
CA VAL A 294 8.09 -5.42 -10.37
C VAL A 294 9.22 -5.45 -9.34
N ASN A 295 10.03 -4.39 -9.30
CA ASN A 295 11.25 -4.36 -8.49
C ASN A 295 11.02 -3.72 -7.12
N HIS A 296 10.64 -4.52 -6.15
CA HIS A 296 10.53 -4.10 -4.76
C HIS A 296 11.40 -4.99 -3.83
N PHE A 297 12.62 -5.31 -4.31
CA PHE A 297 13.54 -6.16 -3.54
C PHE A 297 13.85 -5.57 -2.15
N PRO A 298 13.86 -6.39 -1.05
CA PRO A 298 13.90 -7.86 -1.06
C PRO A 298 12.52 -8.55 -1.08
N ILE A 299 11.42 -7.82 -1.05
CA ILE A 299 10.08 -8.41 -1.12
C ILE A 299 9.83 -9.05 -2.49
N TRP A 300 9.36 -10.28 -2.47
CA TRP A 300 9.03 -11.04 -3.66
C TRP A 300 8.00 -12.14 -3.32
N PRO A 301 6.99 -12.42 -4.18
CA PRO A 301 6.66 -11.65 -5.38
C PRO A 301 6.10 -10.27 -5.05
N ALA A 302 6.40 -9.28 -5.91
CA ALA A 302 5.75 -7.99 -5.95
C ALA A 302 5.19 -7.77 -7.37
N PHE A 303 3.93 -7.37 -7.47
CA PHE A 303 3.20 -7.28 -8.74
C PHE A 303 2.73 -5.85 -9.02
N ALA A 304 2.77 -5.49 -10.30
CA ALA A 304 1.89 -4.48 -10.86
C ALA A 304 0.69 -5.17 -11.52
N PHE A 305 -0.46 -4.49 -11.52
CA PHE A 305 -1.69 -4.96 -12.15
C PHE A 305 -2.16 -4.01 -13.23
N ARG A 306 -2.68 -4.55 -14.34
CA ARG A 306 -3.39 -3.82 -15.37
C ARG A 306 -4.82 -4.35 -15.46
N PHE A 307 -5.77 -3.44 -15.36
CA PHE A 307 -7.19 -3.70 -15.57
C PHE A 307 -7.59 -3.11 -16.92
N ASP A 308 -8.01 -3.97 -17.83
CA ASP A 308 -8.62 -3.58 -19.11
C ASP A 308 -10.13 -3.73 -18.98
N THR A 309 -10.87 -2.69 -19.35
CA THR A 309 -12.33 -2.60 -19.35
C THR A 309 -12.81 -2.15 -20.75
N ASP A 310 -14.09 -2.19 -21.01
CA ASP A 310 -14.65 -1.66 -22.25
C ASP A 310 -14.44 -0.14 -22.43
N ASP A 311 -14.24 0.59 -21.32
CA ASP A 311 -14.05 2.04 -21.33
C ASP A 311 -12.58 2.46 -21.44
N GLY A 312 -11.64 1.58 -21.09
CA GLY A 312 -10.21 1.87 -21.10
C GLY A 312 -9.43 1.05 -20.08
N SER A 313 -8.19 1.45 -19.83
CA SER A 313 -7.24 0.70 -19.02
C SER A 313 -6.67 1.49 -17.86
N VAL A 314 -6.56 0.84 -16.70
CA VAL A 314 -5.93 1.38 -15.48
C VAL A 314 -4.83 0.43 -15.01
N VAL A 315 -3.63 0.97 -14.79
CA VAL A 315 -2.49 0.22 -14.28
C VAL A 315 -2.13 0.71 -12.88
N PHE A 316 -1.88 -0.23 -11.97
CA PHE A 316 -1.39 0.02 -10.61
C PHE A 316 0.02 -0.54 -10.50
N SER A 317 0.99 0.32 -10.16
CA SER A 317 2.40 -0.08 -10.11
C SER A 317 2.72 -1.07 -8.99
N GLY A 318 1.95 -1.06 -7.89
CA GLY A 318 2.46 -1.54 -6.61
C GLY A 318 3.70 -0.76 -6.21
N ASP A 319 4.42 -1.22 -5.20
CA ASP A 319 5.71 -0.64 -4.84
C ASP A 319 6.80 -1.14 -5.77
N THR A 320 7.58 -0.22 -6.31
CA THR A 320 8.63 -0.57 -7.28
C THR A 320 9.62 0.55 -7.51
N SER A 321 10.90 0.23 -7.64
CA SER A 321 11.80 1.09 -8.39
C SER A 321 11.53 0.99 -9.90
N PRO A 322 12.01 1.94 -10.74
CA PRO A 322 11.79 1.89 -12.18
C PRO A 322 12.21 0.54 -12.78
N CYS A 323 11.30 -0.12 -13.52
CA CYS A 323 11.61 -1.39 -14.17
C CYS A 323 10.88 -1.57 -15.50
N ASP A 324 11.53 -2.29 -16.44
CA ASP A 324 11.02 -2.50 -17.80
C ASP A 324 9.73 -3.34 -17.84
N ASN A 325 9.52 -4.22 -16.87
CA ASN A 325 8.30 -5.02 -16.81
C ASN A 325 7.08 -4.13 -16.62
N LEU A 326 7.16 -3.13 -15.71
CA LEU A 326 6.08 -2.16 -15.50
C LEU A 326 5.83 -1.31 -16.76
N VAL A 327 6.90 -0.82 -17.41
CA VAL A 327 6.78 -0.04 -18.66
C VAL A 327 6.03 -0.84 -19.73
N ARG A 328 6.33 -2.15 -19.87
CA ARG A 328 5.61 -3.02 -20.81
C ARG A 328 4.16 -3.24 -20.42
N LEU A 329 3.86 -3.50 -19.13
CA LEU A 329 2.49 -3.69 -18.65
C LEU A 329 1.65 -2.43 -18.86
N ALA A 330 2.24 -1.27 -18.58
CA ALA A 330 1.57 0.03 -18.64
C ALA A 330 1.54 0.64 -20.06
N HIS A 331 2.06 -0.08 -21.08
CA HIS A 331 2.13 0.46 -22.42
C HIS A 331 0.76 0.93 -22.94
N GLY A 332 0.68 2.22 -23.26
CA GLY A 332 -0.52 2.86 -23.79
C GLY A 332 -1.70 2.93 -22.81
N ALA A 333 -1.47 2.77 -21.50
CA ALA A 333 -2.54 2.84 -20.50
C ALA A 333 -3.22 4.21 -20.49
N ASP A 334 -4.54 4.23 -20.25
CA ASP A 334 -5.28 5.46 -20.05
C ASP A 334 -4.88 6.13 -18.72
N ILE A 335 -4.71 5.32 -17.66
CA ILE A 335 -4.26 5.78 -16.35
C ILE A 335 -3.17 4.84 -15.83
N LEU A 336 -2.04 5.43 -15.41
CA LEU A 336 -1.03 4.76 -14.60
C LEU A 336 -1.08 5.35 -13.17
N VAL A 337 -1.51 4.56 -12.21
CA VAL A 337 -1.42 4.86 -10.77
C VAL A 337 -0.08 4.36 -10.30
N HIS A 338 0.78 5.26 -9.83
CA HIS A 338 2.17 4.92 -9.51
C HIS A 338 2.56 5.42 -8.13
N GLU A 339 3.30 4.59 -7.40
CA GLU A 339 3.95 4.96 -6.14
C GLU A 339 5.01 6.02 -6.34
N VAL A 340 5.35 6.76 -5.29
CA VAL A 340 6.40 7.77 -5.37
C VAL A 340 7.02 8.06 -4.00
N ILE A 341 8.36 8.16 -3.98
CA ILE A 341 9.11 8.61 -2.82
C ILE A 341 9.76 9.98 -3.04
N ASP A 342 9.64 10.87 -2.03
CA ASP A 342 10.37 12.14 -2.03
C ASP A 342 11.80 11.95 -1.53
N THR A 343 12.76 11.96 -2.43
CA THR A 343 14.18 11.79 -2.10
C THR A 343 14.73 12.89 -1.20
N SER A 344 14.16 14.10 -1.24
CA SER A 344 14.57 15.18 -0.34
C SER A 344 14.21 14.89 1.13
N TRP A 345 13.10 14.19 1.36
CA TRP A 345 12.76 13.67 2.67
C TRP A 345 13.73 12.57 3.11
N VAL A 346 14.08 11.64 2.21
CA VAL A 346 15.08 10.60 2.50
C VAL A 346 16.41 11.23 2.89
N ASP A 347 16.86 12.26 2.15
CA ASP A 347 18.10 12.97 2.47
C ASP A 347 18.04 13.68 3.83
N ALA A 348 16.88 14.22 4.20
CA ALA A 348 16.66 14.86 5.51
C ALA A 348 16.66 13.86 6.67
N LEU A 349 16.19 12.61 6.44
CA LEU A 349 16.24 11.54 7.45
C LEU A 349 17.69 11.08 7.73
N PHE A 350 18.55 11.18 6.74
CA PHE A 350 19.93 10.68 6.79
C PHE A 350 20.95 11.80 6.52
N PRO A 351 21.11 12.77 7.47
CA PRO A 351 22.09 13.85 7.30
C PRO A 351 23.52 13.31 7.38
N ALA A 352 24.40 13.82 6.53
CA ALA A 352 25.82 13.47 6.53
C ALA A 352 26.55 13.97 7.81
N PRO A 353 27.57 13.24 8.32
CA PRO A 353 28.14 12.01 7.77
C PRO A 353 27.30 10.78 8.14
N LEU A 354 27.10 9.86 7.19
CA LEU A 354 26.35 8.64 7.39
C LEU A 354 27.22 7.52 7.97
N GLY A 355 26.69 6.78 8.94
CA GLY A 355 27.24 5.49 9.31
C GLY A 355 26.86 4.39 8.28
N ALA A 356 27.42 3.19 8.44
CA ALA A 356 27.17 2.09 7.51
C ALA A 356 25.69 1.66 7.51
N ARG A 357 25.04 1.67 8.67
CA ARG A 357 23.60 1.31 8.79
C ARG A 357 22.70 2.34 8.10
N GLU A 358 22.94 3.63 8.36
CA GLU A 358 22.19 4.71 7.73
C GLU A 358 22.36 4.71 6.21
N THR A 359 23.59 4.50 5.72
CA THR A 359 23.88 4.36 4.30
C THR A 359 23.07 3.20 3.69
N ALA A 360 23.06 2.06 4.35
CA ALA A 360 22.37 0.87 3.89
C ALA A 360 20.86 1.08 3.85
N PHE A 361 20.27 1.65 4.91
CA PHE A 361 18.82 1.88 4.96
C PHE A 361 18.38 2.96 3.96
N ARG A 362 19.15 4.04 3.83
CA ARG A 362 18.92 5.04 2.78
C ARG A 362 18.94 4.40 1.39
N GLN A 363 19.94 3.54 1.13
CA GLN A 363 20.07 2.85 -0.16
C GLN A 363 18.88 1.90 -0.40
N HIS A 364 18.40 1.21 0.65
CA HIS A 364 17.21 0.36 0.54
C HIS A 364 15.99 1.16 0.11
N LEU A 365 15.68 2.29 0.76
CA LEU A 365 14.55 3.14 0.39
C LEU A 365 14.64 3.61 -1.08
N LEU A 366 15.82 4.00 -1.54
CA LEU A 366 16.02 4.49 -2.90
C LEU A 366 16.00 3.38 -3.96
N ASN A 367 16.37 2.16 -3.60
CA ASN A 367 16.41 1.03 -4.55
C ASN A 367 15.06 0.30 -4.67
N SER A 368 14.19 0.46 -3.68
CA SER A 368 12.91 -0.25 -3.61
C SER A 368 11.72 0.59 -4.08
N HIS A 369 11.94 1.89 -4.30
CA HIS A 369 10.88 2.83 -4.68
C HIS A 369 11.28 3.73 -5.85
N THR A 370 10.29 4.35 -6.47
CA THR A 370 10.48 5.30 -7.59
C THR A 370 10.51 6.73 -7.08
N SER A 371 11.57 7.47 -7.41
CA SER A 371 11.70 8.88 -7.03
C SER A 371 10.69 9.77 -7.77
N ILE A 372 10.37 10.94 -7.17
CA ILE A 372 9.55 11.98 -7.85
C ILE A 372 10.16 12.35 -9.22
N ASP A 373 11.47 12.39 -9.33
CA ASP A 373 12.15 12.81 -10.58
C ASP A 373 12.21 11.70 -11.64
N ASP A 374 11.91 10.43 -11.28
CA ASP A 374 11.91 9.29 -12.18
C ASP A 374 10.52 8.80 -12.58
N VAL A 375 9.50 8.99 -11.73
CA VAL A 375 8.15 8.48 -11.99
C VAL A 375 7.55 9.02 -13.29
N GLY A 376 7.81 10.29 -13.63
CA GLY A 376 7.40 10.88 -14.90
C GLY A 376 8.08 10.21 -16.10
N LYS A 377 9.34 9.81 -15.98
CA LYS A 377 10.07 9.08 -17.03
C LYS A 377 9.48 7.69 -17.27
N VAL A 378 9.07 7.01 -16.19
CA VAL A 378 8.39 5.70 -16.30
C VAL A 378 7.06 5.85 -17.04
N ALA A 379 6.26 6.84 -16.68
CA ALA A 379 4.97 7.11 -17.33
C ALA A 379 5.14 7.49 -18.82
N GLU A 380 6.14 8.31 -19.15
CA GLU A 380 6.47 8.68 -20.53
C GLU A 380 6.92 7.47 -21.34
N ALA A 381 7.82 6.65 -20.79
CA ALA A 381 8.32 5.43 -21.46
C ALA A 381 7.19 4.41 -21.70
N ALA A 382 6.21 4.35 -20.82
CA ALA A 382 5.01 3.55 -20.99
C ALA A 382 4.02 4.14 -21.99
N GLY A 383 4.12 5.42 -22.35
CA GLY A 383 3.13 6.13 -23.17
C GLY A 383 1.77 6.23 -22.48
N ALA A 384 1.75 6.31 -21.16
CA ALA A 384 0.52 6.48 -20.39
C ALA A 384 -0.09 7.86 -20.67
N LYS A 385 -1.44 7.96 -20.69
CA LYS A 385 -2.11 9.24 -20.95
C LYS A 385 -2.18 10.09 -19.68
N THR A 386 -2.43 9.45 -18.56
CA THR A 386 -2.52 10.09 -17.24
C THR A 386 -1.66 9.36 -16.23
N LEU A 387 -0.83 10.10 -15.50
CA LEU A 387 -0.09 9.63 -14.33
C LEU A 387 -0.78 10.11 -13.06
N VAL A 388 -1.18 9.18 -12.21
CA VAL A 388 -1.75 9.47 -10.88
C VAL A 388 -0.74 9.05 -9.83
N LEU A 389 -0.23 10.00 -9.04
CA LEU A 389 0.64 9.69 -7.92
C LEU A 389 -0.20 9.17 -6.75
N SER A 390 0.17 8.00 -6.25
CA SER A 390 -0.40 7.36 -5.06
C SER A 390 0.71 6.69 -4.27
N HIS A 391 0.44 6.04 -3.14
CA HIS A 391 1.48 5.51 -2.27
C HIS A 391 2.62 6.54 -2.07
N ILE A 392 2.23 7.75 -1.63
CA ILE A 392 3.14 8.88 -1.50
C ILE A 392 3.92 8.75 -0.20
N ALA A 393 5.24 8.65 -0.30
CA ALA A 393 6.15 8.60 0.84
C ALA A 393 7.11 9.82 0.85
N PRO A 394 7.10 10.65 1.92
CA PRO A 394 6.20 10.61 3.08
C PRO A 394 4.77 11.04 2.73
N GLY A 395 3.76 10.58 3.48
CA GLY A 395 2.36 10.95 3.23
C GLY A 395 2.10 12.46 3.22
N HIS A 396 2.92 13.23 3.91
CA HIS A 396 2.88 14.70 3.96
C HIS A 396 3.87 15.37 2.98
N ALA A 397 4.36 14.67 1.96
CA ALA A 397 5.26 15.27 0.96
C ALA A 397 4.67 16.56 0.39
N PRO A 398 5.44 17.67 0.35
CA PRO A 398 4.94 18.93 -0.15
C PRO A 398 4.47 18.83 -1.61
N ARG A 399 3.29 19.37 -1.91
CA ARG A 399 2.76 19.38 -3.29
C ARG A 399 3.77 20.01 -4.29
N ALA A 400 4.53 21.02 -3.84
CA ALA A 400 5.57 21.65 -4.64
C ALA A 400 6.67 20.68 -5.08
N ASN A 401 6.93 19.63 -4.29
CA ASN A 401 7.87 18.57 -4.68
C ASN A 401 7.21 17.59 -5.66
N LEU A 402 5.98 17.15 -5.36
CA LEU A 402 5.24 16.17 -6.15
C LEU A 402 4.97 16.62 -7.60
N VAL A 403 4.74 17.91 -7.83
CA VAL A 403 4.54 18.46 -9.19
C VAL A 403 5.77 18.30 -10.09
N ARG A 404 6.96 18.04 -9.53
CA ARG A 404 8.18 17.77 -10.31
C ARG A 404 8.06 16.51 -11.17
N ALA A 405 7.21 15.57 -10.80
CA ALA A 405 6.92 14.37 -11.60
C ALA A 405 6.46 14.71 -13.03
N GLN A 406 5.89 15.90 -13.26
CA GLN A 406 5.50 16.36 -14.60
C GLN A 406 6.68 16.63 -15.54
N ARG A 407 7.90 16.88 -15.02
CA ARG A 407 9.02 17.41 -15.84
C ARG A 407 9.42 16.53 -17.02
N ASN A 408 9.26 15.22 -16.89
CA ASN A 408 9.65 14.26 -17.92
C ASN A 408 8.44 13.44 -18.41
N PHE A 409 7.24 14.03 -18.31
CA PHE A 409 5.99 13.39 -18.71
C PHE A 409 5.14 14.37 -19.51
N SER A 410 4.82 13.99 -20.76
CA SER A 410 4.03 14.79 -21.68
C SER A 410 2.51 14.66 -21.46
N GLY A 411 2.06 13.62 -20.75
CA GLY A 411 0.67 13.39 -20.41
C GLY A 411 0.17 14.23 -19.22
N GLN A 412 -0.99 13.89 -18.70
CA GLN A 412 -1.60 14.58 -17.56
C GLN A 412 -1.09 14.02 -16.23
N LEU A 413 -0.57 14.88 -15.35
CA LEU A 413 -0.23 14.53 -13.97
C LEU A 413 -1.39 14.86 -13.02
N ILE A 414 -1.76 13.88 -12.19
CA ILE A 414 -2.69 14.06 -11.06
C ILE A 414 -1.94 13.65 -9.79
N ILE A 415 -1.86 14.54 -8.81
CA ILE A 415 -1.42 14.21 -7.47
C ILE A 415 -2.64 13.66 -6.74
N GLY A 416 -2.62 12.35 -6.45
CA GLY A 416 -3.73 11.65 -5.82
C GLY A 416 -4.02 12.17 -4.41
N GLU A 417 -5.28 12.27 -4.09
CA GLU A 417 -5.79 12.54 -2.75
C GLU A 417 -6.86 11.50 -2.43
N ASP A 418 -6.99 11.13 -1.16
CA ASP A 418 -8.02 10.20 -0.71
C ASP A 418 -9.41 10.66 -1.14
N LEU A 419 -10.23 9.72 -1.56
CA LEU A 419 -11.59 9.93 -2.07
C LEU A 419 -11.69 10.68 -3.41
N MET A 420 -10.59 10.97 -4.10
CA MET A 420 -10.65 11.39 -5.50
C MET A 420 -11.27 10.30 -6.37
N GLN A 421 -12.10 10.71 -7.31
CA GLN A 421 -12.66 9.82 -8.35
C GLN A 421 -12.25 10.34 -9.73
N ILE A 422 -11.74 9.46 -10.56
CA ILE A 422 -11.23 9.80 -11.89
C ILE A 422 -11.96 8.91 -12.91
N GLY A 423 -12.68 9.52 -13.85
CA GLY A 423 -13.39 8.79 -14.90
C GLY A 423 -12.44 8.16 -15.91
N VAL A 424 -12.73 6.96 -16.35
CA VAL A 424 -12.00 6.24 -17.41
C VAL A 424 -12.84 6.26 -18.68
N GLY A 425 -12.21 6.53 -19.81
CA GLY A 425 -12.88 6.53 -21.11
C GLY A 425 -13.85 7.71 -21.31
N ARG A 426 -14.92 7.45 -22.05
CA ARG A 426 -15.91 8.49 -22.40
C ARG A 426 -17.05 8.51 -21.40
N LYS A 427 -17.60 9.71 -21.16
CA LYS A 427 -18.87 9.84 -20.45
C LYS A 427 -20.00 9.19 -21.24
N ARG A 428 -20.89 8.50 -20.56
CA ARG A 428 -22.17 8.11 -21.18
C ARG A 428 -22.95 9.38 -21.50
N ASN A 429 -23.42 9.50 -22.72
CA ASN A 429 -24.36 10.56 -23.07
C ASN A 429 -25.65 10.31 -22.27
N SER A 430 -25.98 11.23 -21.38
CA SER A 430 -27.23 11.25 -20.61
C SER A 430 -28.45 11.42 -21.50
#